data_f0c3b5dbbf6bbb0bd4003122f22a3c38
#
_entry.id   f0c3b5dbbf6bbb0bd4003122f22a3c38
#
_cell.length_a   1.000
_cell.length_b   1.000
_cell.length_c   1.000
_cell.angle_alpha   90.00
_cell.angle_beta   90.00
_cell.angle_gamma   90.00
#
_symmetry.space_group_name_H-M   'P 1'
#
loop_
_entity.id
_entity.type
_entity.pdbx_description
1 polymer ?
#
loop_
_entity_poly.entity_id
_entity_poly.type
_entity_poly.pdbx_seq_one_letter_code
_entity_poly.pdbx_strand_id
1 'polypeptide(L)'
;MEENINEIIINEAVEKFKNGTIKNNADVENFIDSLIQPLYQKMLEAELENMLDYSKYEHKKDKNNSRNGYCKSKKVQTRYGIIDIKTPRDRKGEFNPVIIPKGENRLGQFEDIIISLCAKGMSYRDISDMLKKIYGVDISKNQVQKFVNTINEVVDKWLERPLKPFYAFIYADCLYIPVTDDLKSDKKAFYVIIGVTANGMKELLGIWCDKTESASFWTSVFEDLKQRGVEDILYSTSDGVAGFKGSLETVFPKTKAQRCVVHLTRNLYKICPRKQASTIIQSFKKIYTASNLKVAQLELENFKEKFSNLPKVVSKVENDMQYLEPLFELPDEIRKAIYTSNAIESVNSALRKVTNGKGSFSTITSVYKLLYLRIEELEKKWNKPIPNWDKIQYQLAELYGERFTKYLEI
;
A
#
# COMPACT_ATOMS: atom_id res chain seq x y z
N MET A 1 -30.86 38.88 -14.74
CA MET A 1 -29.43 38.70 -14.52
C MET A 1 -29.33 38.02 -13.16
N GLU A 2 -29.06 36.73 -13.16
CA GLU A 2 -28.72 36.02 -11.90
C GLU A 2 -27.35 36.51 -11.46
N GLU A 3 -27.32 37.34 -10.40
CA GLU A 3 -26.07 37.68 -9.74
C GLU A 3 -25.39 36.38 -9.27
N ASN A 4 -24.16 36.19 -9.72
CA ASN A 4 -23.40 35.00 -9.34
C ASN A 4 -23.18 35.00 -7.81
N ILE A 5 -23.74 34.03 -7.09
CA ILE A 5 -23.66 33.93 -5.62
C ILE A 5 -22.20 34.04 -5.13
N ASN A 6 -21.25 33.57 -5.93
CA ASN A 6 -19.83 33.69 -5.61
C ASN A 6 -19.37 35.17 -5.62
N GLU A 7 -19.90 36.01 -6.53
CA GLU A 7 -19.57 37.43 -6.57
C GLU A 7 -20.14 38.18 -5.37
N ILE A 8 -21.32 37.81 -4.89
CA ILE A 8 -21.94 38.43 -3.69
C ILE A 8 -21.06 38.14 -2.47
N ILE A 9 -20.62 36.89 -2.26
CA ILE A 9 -19.75 36.49 -1.14
C ILE A 9 -18.38 37.19 -1.23
N ILE A 10 -17.80 37.25 -2.42
CA ILE A 10 -16.51 37.93 -2.67
C ILE A 10 -16.65 39.42 -2.37
N ASN A 11 -17.72 40.08 -2.87
CA ASN A 11 -17.96 41.49 -2.63
C ASN A 11 -18.18 41.83 -1.16
N GLU A 12 -18.89 40.96 -0.40
CA GLU A 12 -19.04 41.10 1.05
C GLU A 12 -17.69 41.00 1.77
N ALA A 13 -16.83 40.04 1.40
CA ALA A 13 -15.49 39.92 1.95
C ALA A 13 -14.62 41.15 1.67
N VAL A 14 -14.69 41.69 0.44
CA VAL A 14 -13.96 42.88 0.04
C VAL A 14 -14.45 44.11 0.79
N GLU A 15 -15.77 44.27 0.99
CA GLU A 15 -16.30 45.35 1.83
C GLU A 15 -15.85 45.26 3.27
N LYS A 16 -15.87 44.07 3.89
CA LYS A 16 -15.37 43.84 5.23
C LYS A 16 -13.87 44.14 5.37
N PHE A 17 -13.10 43.94 4.32
CA PHE A 17 -11.71 44.35 4.28
C PHE A 17 -11.57 45.87 4.18
N LYS A 18 -12.33 46.51 3.32
CA LYS A 18 -12.30 48.00 3.13
C LYS A 18 -12.70 48.72 4.39
N ASN A 19 -13.67 48.25 5.12
CA ASN A 19 -14.13 48.88 6.39
C ASN A 19 -13.31 48.46 7.61
N GLY A 20 -12.22 47.67 7.41
CA GLY A 20 -11.30 47.30 8.49
C GLY A 20 -11.80 46.20 9.44
N THR A 21 -12.86 45.47 9.09
CA THR A 21 -13.34 44.31 9.84
C THR A 21 -12.43 43.11 9.61
N ILE A 22 -11.93 42.91 8.37
CA ILE A 22 -10.93 41.92 8.03
C ILE A 22 -9.58 42.64 7.89
N LYS A 23 -8.59 42.30 8.74
CA LYS A 23 -7.27 42.94 8.77
C LYS A 23 -6.12 41.99 8.47
N ASN A 24 -6.32 40.72 8.67
CA ASN A 24 -5.28 39.70 8.55
C ASN A 24 -5.88 38.37 8.11
N ASN A 25 -5.04 37.36 7.88
CA ASN A 25 -5.47 36.03 7.40
C ASN A 25 -6.43 35.35 8.38
N ALA A 26 -6.24 35.52 9.71
CA ALA A 26 -7.14 34.91 10.69
C ALA A 26 -8.57 35.48 10.59
N ASP A 27 -8.71 36.78 10.27
CA ASP A 27 -10.04 37.39 10.08
C ASP A 27 -10.71 36.84 8.80
N VAL A 28 -9.93 36.55 7.76
CA VAL A 28 -10.44 35.86 6.54
C VAL A 28 -10.92 34.46 6.88
N GLU A 29 -10.14 33.69 7.64
CA GLU A 29 -10.54 32.35 8.10
C GLU A 29 -11.82 32.40 8.92
N ASN A 30 -11.92 33.32 9.89
CA ASN A 30 -13.13 33.52 10.69
C ASN A 30 -14.35 33.90 9.84
N PHE A 31 -14.16 34.69 8.78
CA PHE A 31 -15.24 35.01 7.85
C PHE A 31 -15.71 33.77 7.09
N ILE A 32 -14.80 32.97 6.57
CA ILE A 32 -15.13 31.71 5.89
C ILE A 32 -15.87 30.76 6.83
N ASP A 33 -15.38 30.58 8.06
CA ASP A 33 -16.01 29.74 9.08
C ASP A 33 -17.43 30.22 9.40
N SER A 34 -17.67 31.53 9.41
CA SER A 34 -19.01 32.10 9.65
C SER A 34 -20.04 31.74 8.55
N LEU A 35 -19.59 31.36 7.36
CA LEU A 35 -20.45 30.96 6.25
C LEU A 35 -20.81 29.47 6.28
N ILE A 36 -19.99 28.66 6.93
CA ILE A 36 -20.10 27.17 6.87
C ILE A 36 -21.37 26.69 7.58
N GLN A 37 -21.63 27.16 8.81
CA GLN A 37 -22.80 26.74 9.58
C GLN A 37 -24.13 27.10 8.87
N PRO A 38 -24.35 28.33 8.39
CA PRO A 38 -25.55 28.70 7.65
C PRO A 38 -25.72 27.91 6.36
N LEU A 39 -24.62 27.60 5.65
CA LEU A 39 -24.65 26.80 4.43
C LEU A 39 -25.20 25.40 4.72
N TYR A 40 -24.61 24.67 5.69
CA TYR A 40 -25.10 23.33 6.06
C TYR A 40 -26.55 23.35 6.56
N GLN A 41 -26.92 24.38 7.31
CA GLN A 41 -28.28 24.52 7.80
C GLN A 41 -29.29 24.68 6.66
N LYS A 42 -28.97 25.51 5.65
CA LYS A 42 -29.81 25.71 4.47
C LYS A 42 -29.87 24.48 3.58
N MET A 43 -28.76 23.75 3.41
CA MET A 43 -28.72 22.51 2.65
C MET A 43 -29.63 21.45 3.28
N LEU A 44 -29.63 21.29 4.60
CA LEU A 44 -30.55 20.38 5.30
C LEU A 44 -32.02 20.79 5.14
N GLU A 45 -32.31 22.08 5.12
CA GLU A 45 -33.66 22.59 4.85
C GLU A 45 -34.10 22.30 3.43
N ALA A 46 -33.20 22.43 2.44
CA ALA A 46 -33.46 22.11 1.05
C ALA A 46 -33.68 20.59 0.84
N GLU A 47 -32.92 19.72 1.54
CA GLU A 47 -33.20 18.26 1.51
C GLU A 47 -34.60 17.93 2.00
N LEU A 48 -35.04 18.57 3.09
CA LEU A 48 -36.41 18.37 3.59
C LEU A 48 -37.45 18.94 2.62
N GLU A 49 -37.20 20.06 1.97
CA GLU A 49 -38.06 20.64 0.93
C GLU A 49 -38.25 19.67 -0.24
N ASN A 50 -37.14 19.13 -0.75
CA ASN A 50 -37.15 18.14 -1.84
C ASN A 50 -37.95 16.88 -1.46
N MET A 51 -37.80 16.39 -0.22
CA MET A 51 -38.53 15.21 0.25
C MET A 51 -40.03 15.48 0.40
N LEU A 52 -40.41 16.68 0.88
CA LEU A 52 -41.81 17.04 1.12
C LEU A 52 -42.50 17.58 -0.13
N ASP A 53 -41.76 17.89 -1.20
CA ASP A 53 -42.27 18.47 -2.44
C ASP A 53 -43.04 19.83 -2.25
N TYR A 54 -42.61 20.63 -1.25
CA TYR A 54 -43.06 22.02 -1.06
C TYR A 54 -42.08 22.86 -0.23
N SER A 55 -42.06 24.16 -0.52
CA SER A 55 -41.21 25.13 0.18
C SER A 55 -41.75 25.51 1.57
N LYS A 56 -40.90 26.10 2.43
CA LYS A 56 -41.21 26.41 3.84
C LYS A 56 -42.46 27.31 4.00
N TYR A 57 -42.78 28.17 3.03
CA TYR A 57 -43.86 29.14 3.10
C TYR A 57 -45.06 28.81 2.17
N GLU A 58 -45.01 27.64 1.53
CA GLU A 58 -46.03 27.23 0.58
C GLU A 58 -47.20 26.45 1.27
N HIS A 59 -48.43 26.87 1.01
CA HIS A 59 -49.62 26.22 1.55
C HIS A 59 -50.21 25.23 0.51
N LYS A 60 -49.76 23.97 0.56
CA LYS A 60 -50.46 22.88 -0.17
C LYS A 60 -51.63 22.33 0.66
N LYS A 61 -52.83 22.16 0.04
CA LYS A 61 -54.03 21.69 0.72
C LYS A 61 -54.02 20.21 1.06
N ASP A 62 -53.37 19.36 0.26
CA ASP A 62 -53.23 17.91 0.49
C ASP A 62 -51.78 17.54 0.80
N LYS A 63 -51.44 17.51 2.09
CA LYS A 63 -50.10 17.14 2.57
C LYS A 63 -50.10 15.75 3.16
N ASN A 64 -49.49 14.80 2.48
CA ASN A 64 -49.28 13.46 3.04
C ASN A 64 -48.28 13.48 4.23
N ASN A 65 -47.33 14.43 4.28
CA ASN A 65 -46.41 14.68 5.38
C ASN A 65 -46.16 16.18 5.54
N SER A 66 -45.71 16.63 6.69
CA SER A 66 -45.49 18.06 6.95
C SER A 66 -44.28 18.30 7.87
N ARG A 67 -43.72 19.52 7.79
CA ARG A 67 -42.63 19.97 8.65
C ARG A 67 -43.03 19.93 10.12
N ASN A 68 -42.12 19.50 10.99
CA ASN A 68 -42.33 19.40 12.44
C ASN A 68 -41.17 20.05 13.22
N GLY A 69 -40.79 21.27 12.86
CA GLY A 69 -39.71 22.00 13.49
C GLY A 69 -38.32 21.35 13.31
N TYR A 70 -37.50 21.45 14.34
CA TYR A 70 -36.12 20.99 14.32
C TYR A 70 -35.83 20.06 15.51
N CYS A 71 -34.83 19.22 15.36
CA CYS A 71 -34.21 18.49 16.47
C CYS A 71 -33.45 19.45 17.40
N LYS A 72 -33.08 18.97 18.59
CA LYS A 72 -32.14 19.70 19.46
C LYS A 72 -30.83 19.94 18.67
N SER A 73 -30.22 21.10 18.91
CA SER A 73 -28.93 21.43 18.33
C SER A 73 -27.89 20.37 18.67
N LYS A 74 -27.15 19.95 17.66
CA LYS A 74 -26.03 19.02 17.80
C LYS A 74 -24.76 19.62 17.23
N LYS A 75 -23.63 19.38 17.91
CA LYS A 75 -22.32 19.76 17.41
C LYS A 75 -21.87 18.76 16.36
N VAL A 76 -21.57 19.26 15.17
CA VAL A 76 -21.08 18.48 14.03
C VAL A 76 -19.67 18.93 13.70
N GLN A 77 -18.74 18.00 13.66
CA GLN A 77 -17.36 18.25 13.28
C GLN A 77 -17.24 18.27 11.75
N THR A 78 -16.73 19.36 11.21
CA THR A 78 -16.41 19.52 9.79
C THR A 78 -14.90 19.70 9.59
N ARG A 79 -14.44 19.73 8.34
CA ARG A 79 -13.05 20.10 8.02
C ARG A 79 -12.70 21.55 8.37
N TYR A 80 -13.70 22.39 8.57
CA TYR A 80 -13.56 23.83 8.88
C TYR A 80 -13.82 24.14 10.36
N GLY A 81 -13.99 23.12 11.21
CA GLY A 81 -14.27 23.31 12.63
C GLY A 81 -15.56 22.67 13.10
N ILE A 82 -15.96 23.01 14.34
CA ILE A 82 -17.20 22.52 14.95
C ILE A 82 -18.32 23.51 14.64
N ILE A 83 -19.40 23.02 14.02
CA ILE A 83 -20.60 23.78 13.74
C ILE A 83 -21.78 23.27 14.56
N ASP A 84 -22.69 24.17 14.93
CA ASP A 84 -23.93 23.85 15.65
C ASP A 84 -25.09 23.74 14.64
N ILE A 85 -25.64 22.53 14.46
CA ILE A 85 -26.67 22.25 13.47
C ILE A 85 -27.98 21.81 14.12
N LYS A 86 -29.09 22.35 13.61
CA LYS A 86 -30.44 21.92 13.98
C LYS A 86 -31.06 21.17 12.79
N THR A 87 -31.04 19.84 12.84
CA THR A 87 -31.62 19.02 11.76
C THR A 87 -33.14 19.24 11.73
N PRO A 88 -33.72 19.61 10.58
CA PRO A 88 -35.17 19.75 10.45
C PRO A 88 -35.85 18.39 10.56
N ARG A 89 -37.14 18.39 10.94
CA ARG A 89 -37.95 17.18 11.10
C ARG A 89 -39.26 17.29 10.32
N ASP A 90 -39.74 16.13 9.90
CA ASP A 90 -41.08 15.91 9.41
C ASP A 90 -41.97 15.26 10.49
N ARG A 91 -43.29 15.28 10.32
CA ARG A 91 -44.23 14.69 11.29
C ARG A 91 -44.19 13.19 11.34
N LYS A 92 -43.97 12.52 10.20
CA LYS A 92 -43.90 11.06 10.12
C LYS A 92 -42.55 10.48 10.55
N GLY A 93 -41.52 11.30 10.69
CA GLY A 93 -40.14 10.84 11.07
C GLY A 93 -39.42 10.10 9.92
N GLU A 94 -39.88 10.26 8.70
CA GLU A 94 -39.35 9.60 7.51
C GLU A 94 -38.08 10.32 6.97
N PHE A 95 -37.91 11.61 7.29
CA PHE A 95 -36.77 12.39 6.82
C PHE A 95 -35.45 11.82 7.36
N ASN A 96 -34.62 11.40 6.45
CA ASN A 96 -33.25 10.93 6.72
C ASN A 96 -32.26 11.73 5.87
N PRO A 97 -31.62 12.77 6.42
CA PRO A 97 -30.75 13.65 5.65
C PRO A 97 -29.51 12.90 5.17
N VAL A 98 -29.09 13.15 3.93
CA VAL A 98 -27.91 12.60 3.29
C VAL A 98 -26.67 13.42 3.66
N ILE A 99 -26.80 14.75 3.75
CA ILE A 99 -25.69 15.67 4.02
C ILE A 99 -25.13 15.48 5.44
N ILE A 100 -26.00 15.26 6.41
CA ILE A 100 -25.63 14.95 7.81
C ILE A 100 -26.52 13.82 8.31
N PRO A 101 -26.16 12.55 8.10
CA PRO A 101 -26.99 11.40 8.50
C PRO A 101 -27.35 11.38 9.97
N LYS A 102 -28.48 10.74 10.31
CA LYS A 102 -28.92 10.59 11.70
C LYS A 102 -27.86 9.83 12.52
N GLY A 103 -27.50 10.37 13.68
CA GLY A 103 -26.52 9.73 14.56
C GLY A 103 -25.05 10.09 14.24
N GLU A 104 -24.76 10.65 13.07
CA GLU A 104 -23.42 11.11 12.74
C GLU A 104 -23.16 12.53 13.27
N ASN A 105 -22.09 12.64 14.03
CA ASN A 105 -21.61 13.92 14.55
C ASN A 105 -20.31 14.37 13.86
N ARG A 106 -19.88 13.64 12.80
CA ARG A 106 -18.66 13.90 12.04
C ARG A 106 -18.93 13.63 10.56
N LEU A 107 -18.55 14.56 9.73
CA LEU A 107 -18.58 14.35 8.28
C LEU A 107 -17.33 13.52 7.90
N GLY A 108 -17.52 12.40 7.22
CA GLY A 108 -16.60 11.27 7.01
C GLY A 108 -15.19 11.53 6.45
N GLN A 109 -14.78 12.79 6.30
CA GLN A 109 -13.48 13.15 5.72
C GLN A 109 -12.27 12.85 6.61
N PHE A 110 -12.47 12.66 7.92
CA PHE A 110 -11.37 12.38 8.84
C PHE A 110 -10.92 10.91 8.80
N GLU A 111 -11.79 9.99 8.38
CA GLU A 111 -11.45 8.57 8.26
C GLU A 111 -10.35 8.37 7.21
N ASP A 112 -10.51 8.95 6.03
CA ASP A 112 -9.52 8.88 4.96
C ASP A 112 -8.18 9.52 5.36
N ILE A 113 -8.24 10.64 6.10
CA ILE A 113 -7.05 11.31 6.63
C ILE A 113 -6.35 10.41 7.66
N ILE A 114 -7.10 9.85 8.62
CA ILE A 114 -6.58 8.94 9.64
C ILE A 114 -5.94 7.72 8.98
N ILE A 115 -6.61 7.11 8.01
CA ILE A 115 -6.14 5.96 7.26
C ILE A 115 -4.84 6.31 6.52
N SER A 116 -4.82 7.44 5.82
CA SER A 116 -3.63 7.90 5.07
C SER A 116 -2.43 8.18 6.00
N LEU A 117 -2.65 8.79 7.16
CA LEU A 117 -1.60 9.04 8.14
C LEU A 117 -1.09 7.73 8.78
N CYS A 118 -1.99 6.78 9.04
CA CYS A 118 -1.61 5.42 9.45
C CYS A 118 -0.76 4.72 8.40
N ALA A 119 -1.14 4.82 7.12
CA ALA A 119 -0.38 4.23 6.01
C ALA A 119 1.04 4.81 5.88
N LYS A 120 1.27 6.03 6.37
CA LYS A 120 2.59 6.67 6.48
C LYS A 120 3.36 6.26 7.74
N GLY A 121 2.78 5.42 8.60
CA GLY A 121 3.43 4.89 9.80
C GLY A 121 3.28 5.74 11.05
N MET A 122 2.45 6.79 11.06
CA MET A 122 2.21 7.60 12.26
C MET A 122 1.56 6.78 13.38
N SER A 123 1.92 7.07 14.63
CA SER A 123 1.24 6.48 15.79
C SER A 123 -0.16 7.06 15.97
N TYR A 124 -1.06 6.32 16.61
CA TYR A 124 -2.43 6.80 16.89
C TYR A 124 -2.44 8.06 17.77
N ARG A 125 -1.42 8.24 18.62
CA ARG A 125 -1.25 9.45 19.43
C ARG A 125 -0.85 10.63 18.54
N ASP A 126 0.16 10.47 17.69
CA ASP A 126 0.62 11.53 16.79
C ASP A 126 -0.48 11.98 15.83
N ILE A 127 -1.31 11.03 15.35
CA ILE A 127 -2.48 11.33 14.52
C ILE A 127 -3.49 12.15 15.32
N SER A 128 -3.81 11.76 16.57
CA SER A 128 -4.70 12.50 17.46
C SER A 128 -4.18 13.93 17.68
N ASP A 129 -2.90 14.07 18.03
CA ASP A 129 -2.26 15.37 18.28
C ASP A 129 -2.22 16.24 17.01
N MET A 130 -1.95 15.65 15.85
CA MET A 130 -1.93 16.34 14.57
C MET A 130 -3.32 16.84 14.16
N LEU A 131 -4.36 16.00 14.31
CA LEU A 131 -5.75 16.39 14.02
C LEU A 131 -6.22 17.53 14.94
N LYS A 132 -5.84 17.48 16.22
CA LYS A 132 -6.12 18.55 17.18
C LYS A 132 -5.42 19.85 16.78
N LYS A 133 -4.13 19.78 16.42
CA LYS A 133 -3.31 20.96 16.10
C LYS A 133 -3.71 21.61 14.77
N ILE A 134 -4.00 20.83 13.73
CA ILE A 134 -4.25 21.37 12.39
C ILE A 134 -5.73 21.69 12.17
N TYR A 135 -6.63 20.84 12.68
CA TYR A 135 -8.07 20.94 12.41
C TYR A 135 -8.89 21.30 13.65
N GLY A 136 -8.27 21.54 14.81
CA GLY A 136 -8.97 21.79 16.06
C GLY A 136 -9.82 20.62 16.57
N VAL A 137 -9.62 19.41 16.01
CA VAL A 137 -10.48 18.24 16.23
C VAL A 137 -9.92 17.39 17.36
N ASP A 138 -10.65 17.28 18.44
CA ASP A 138 -10.27 16.43 19.58
C ASP A 138 -10.76 14.99 19.37
N ILE A 139 -9.94 14.17 18.72
CA ILE A 139 -10.15 12.74 18.52
C ILE A 139 -9.17 12.00 19.42
N SER A 140 -9.67 11.20 20.36
CA SER A 140 -8.81 10.41 21.23
C SER A 140 -8.09 9.30 20.44
N LYS A 141 -6.93 8.84 20.93
CA LYS A 141 -6.19 7.72 20.34
C LYS A 141 -7.07 6.47 20.19
N ASN A 142 -8.00 6.23 21.13
CA ASN A 142 -8.92 5.09 21.09
C ASN A 142 -9.94 5.20 19.94
N GLN A 143 -10.36 6.42 19.61
CA GLN A 143 -11.23 6.66 18.47
C GLN A 143 -10.47 6.52 17.16
N VAL A 144 -9.22 7.00 17.07
CA VAL A 144 -8.33 6.73 15.92
C VAL A 144 -8.18 5.22 15.72
N GLN A 145 -7.95 4.46 16.81
CA GLN A 145 -7.85 3.01 16.76
C GLN A 145 -9.15 2.35 16.27
N LYS A 146 -10.31 2.83 16.68
CA LYS A 146 -11.61 2.32 16.19
C LYS A 146 -11.75 2.52 14.68
N PHE A 147 -11.41 3.69 14.16
CA PHE A 147 -11.44 3.94 12.70
C PHE A 147 -10.50 3.01 11.93
N VAL A 148 -9.27 2.81 12.46
CA VAL A 148 -8.32 1.88 11.83
C VAL A 148 -8.77 0.42 11.95
N ASN A 149 -9.58 0.08 12.94
CA ASN A 149 -10.11 -1.28 13.10
C ASN A 149 -11.21 -1.62 12.07
N THR A 150 -11.91 -0.64 11.49
CA THR A 150 -12.87 -0.91 10.40
C THR A 150 -12.23 -1.52 9.17
N ILE A 151 -10.89 -1.36 9.03
CA ILE A 151 -10.12 -1.92 7.91
C ILE A 151 -9.89 -3.45 8.06
N ASN A 152 -10.15 -4.06 9.22
CA ASN A 152 -9.87 -5.50 9.40
C ASN A 152 -10.55 -6.35 8.33
N GLU A 153 -11.85 -6.17 8.13
CA GLU A 153 -12.61 -6.92 7.11
C GLU A 153 -12.09 -6.68 5.68
N VAL A 154 -11.58 -5.48 5.42
CA VAL A 154 -11.01 -5.15 4.12
C VAL A 154 -9.67 -5.87 3.93
N VAL A 155 -8.85 -5.93 4.99
CA VAL A 155 -7.58 -6.67 4.99
C VAL A 155 -7.82 -8.16 4.80
N ASP A 156 -8.78 -8.74 5.53
CA ASP A 156 -9.11 -10.16 5.43
C ASP A 156 -9.58 -10.51 4.01
N LYS A 157 -10.51 -9.73 3.44
CA LYS A 157 -10.95 -9.89 2.04
C LYS A 157 -9.82 -9.73 1.04
N TRP A 158 -8.87 -8.81 1.30
CA TRP A 158 -7.72 -8.61 0.44
C TRP A 158 -6.75 -9.80 0.50
N LEU A 159 -6.52 -10.38 1.67
CA LEU A 159 -5.68 -11.57 1.84
C LEU A 159 -6.27 -12.80 1.11
N GLU A 160 -7.60 -12.93 1.11
CA GLU A 160 -8.32 -14.06 0.52
C GLU A 160 -8.73 -13.82 -0.96
N ARG A 161 -8.46 -12.64 -1.51
CA ARG A 161 -8.91 -12.29 -2.86
C ARG A 161 -8.41 -13.25 -3.93
N PRO A 162 -9.21 -13.51 -4.99
CA PRO A 162 -8.73 -14.23 -6.17
C PRO A 162 -7.50 -13.56 -6.78
N LEU A 163 -6.57 -14.37 -7.26
CA LEU A 163 -5.38 -13.93 -7.96
C LEU A 163 -5.49 -14.21 -9.46
N LYS A 164 -4.60 -13.63 -10.25
CA LYS A 164 -4.49 -13.95 -11.68
C LYS A 164 -4.02 -15.40 -11.84
N PRO A 165 -4.46 -16.10 -12.90
CA PRO A 165 -4.11 -17.50 -13.11
C PRO A 165 -2.62 -17.69 -13.44
N PHE A 166 -1.92 -16.64 -13.85
CA PHE A 166 -0.55 -16.73 -14.30
C PHE A 166 0.33 -15.57 -13.83
N TYR A 167 1.56 -15.91 -13.45
CA TYR A 167 2.63 -14.95 -13.19
C TYR A 167 3.92 -15.36 -13.91
N ALA A 168 4.48 -14.43 -14.70
CA ALA A 168 5.77 -14.65 -15.36
C ALA A 168 6.91 -14.72 -14.32
N PHE A 169 6.87 -13.85 -13.34
CA PHE A 169 7.84 -13.81 -12.24
C PHE A 169 7.12 -13.66 -10.90
N ILE A 170 7.62 -14.35 -9.87
CA ILE A 170 7.31 -14.02 -8.48
C ILE A 170 8.61 -13.74 -7.71
N TYR A 171 8.54 -12.81 -6.77
CA TYR A 171 9.65 -12.43 -5.91
C TYR A 171 9.20 -12.54 -4.46
N ALA A 172 9.88 -13.38 -3.70
CA ALA A 172 9.62 -13.57 -2.27
C ALA A 172 10.75 -12.97 -1.43
N ASP A 173 10.40 -12.22 -0.39
CA ASP A 173 11.35 -11.66 0.58
C ASP A 173 10.70 -11.61 1.98
N CYS A 174 11.50 -11.45 3.00
CA CYS A 174 11.10 -11.46 4.40
C CYS A 174 11.38 -10.13 5.09
N LEU A 175 10.42 -9.73 5.95
CA LEU A 175 10.52 -8.59 6.84
C LEU A 175 10.44 -9.06 8.28
N TYR A 176 11.46 -8.78 9.08
CA TYR A 176 11.45 -9.06 10.53
C TYR A 176 10.89 -7.85 11.27
N ILE A 177 9.70 -8.00 11.87
CA ILE A 177 8.98 -6.94 12.55
C ILE A 177 8.78 -7.31 14.02
N PRO A 178 9.14 -6.42 14.98
CA PRO A 178 8.92 -6.68 16.40
C PRO A 178 7.42 -6.67 16.72
N VAL A 179 6.93 -7.73 17.34
CA VAL A 179 5.56 -7.86 17.84
C VAL A 179 5.61 -8.26 19.31
N THR A 180 4.89 -7.54 20.16
CA THR A 180 4.80 -7.84 21.58
C THR A 180 3.65 -8.81 21.81
N ASP A 181 3.99 -10.02 22.22
CA ASP A 181 3.05 -11.07 22.57
C ASP A 181 3.28 -11.41 24.05
N ASP A 182 2.23 -11.37 24.87
CA ASP A 182 2.29 -11.68 26.31
C ASP A 182 3.51 -11.11 27.08
N LEU A 183 3.76 -9.80 26.93
CA LEU A 183 4.84 -9.03 27.59
C LEU A 183 6.26 -9.27 27.04
N LYS A 184 6.45 -10.11 26.03
CA LYS A 184 7.73 -10.27 25.33
C LYS A 184 7.63 -9.73 23.92
N SER A 185 8.62 -8.92 23.53
CA SER A 185 8.74 -8.44 22.15
C SER A 185 9.63 -9.39 21.38
N ASP A 186 9.05 -10.11 20.44
CA ASP A 186 9.77 -11.01 19.53
C ASP A 186 9.71 -10.51 18.10
N LYS A 187 10.78 -10.71 17.34
CA LYS A 187 10.79 -10.43 15.90
C LYS A 187 10.08 -11.57 15.18
N LYS A 188 8.94 -11.27 14.58
CA LYS A 188 8.21 -12.20 13.71
C LYS A 188 8.56 -11.97 12.25
N ALA A 189 8.64 -13.04 11.48
CA ALA A 189 8.91 -13.01 10.06
C ALA A 189 7.61 -12.80 9.27
N PHE A 190 7.59 -11.74 8.47
CA PHE A 190 6.50 -11.46 7.54
C PHE A 190 7.02 -11.63 6.12
N TYR A 191 6.48 -12.61 5.41
CA TYR A 191 6.86 -12.96 4.06
C TYR A 191 5.96 -12.21 3.08
N VAL A 192 6.57 -11.56 2.10
CA VAL A 192 5.90 -10.75 1.10
C VAL A 192 6.21 -11.34 -0.27
N ILE A 193 5.18 -11.62 -1.07
CA ILE A 193 5.35 -12.12 -2.44
C ILE A 193 4.75 -11.12 -3.42
N ILE A 194 5.55 -10.70 -4.40
CA ILE A 194 5.14 -9.86 -5.52
C ILE A 194 5.14 -10.71 -6.77
N GLY A 195 4.09 -10.60 -7.58
CA GLY A 195 3.98 -11.19 -8.91
C GLY A 195 4.12 -10.15 -10.02
N VAL A 196 4.56 -10.63 -11.18
CA VAL A 196 4.50 -9.92 -12.46
C VAL A 196 3.62 -10.73 -13.39
N THR A 197 2.50 -10.16 -13.80
CA THR A 197 1.49 -10.81 -14.65
C THR A 197 1.98 -11.05 -16.08
N ALA A 198 1.18 -11.72 -16.90
CA ALA A 198 1.46 -11.91 -18.34
C ALA A 198 1.60 -10.58 -19.11
N ASN A 199 0.97 -9.51 -18.61
CA ASN A 199 1.06 -8.17 -19.21
C ASN A 199 2.15 -7.29 -18.55
N GLY A 200 3.03 -7.87 -17.73
CA GLY A 200 4.15 -7.17 -17.10
C GLY A 200 3.76 -6.29 -15.91
N MET A 201 2.51 -6.30 -15.50
CA MET A 201 2.03 -5.52 -14.37
C MET A 201 2.44 -6.16 -13.05
N LYS A 202 2.86 -5.33 -12.10
CA LYS A 202 3.18 -5.80 -10.75
C LYS A 202 1.91 -5.93 -9.93
N GLU A 203 1.87 -6.97 -9.11
CA GLU A 203 0.81 -7.21 -8.13
C GLU A 203 1.41 -7.78 -6.86
N LEU A 204 0.97 -7.33 -5.69
CA LEU A 204 1.33 -7.97 -4.45
C LEU A 204 0.40 -9.16 -4.20
N LEU A 205 0.93 -10.38 -4.14
CA LEU A 205 0.12 -11.60 -4.03
C LEU A 205 -0.39 -11.86 -2.62
N GLY A 206 0.39 -11.49 -1.62
CA GLY A 206 0.00 -11.63 -0.22
C GLY A 206 1.12 -11.35 0.76
N ILE A 207 0.75 -11.45 2.03
CA ILE A 207 1.64 -11.37 3.18
C ILE A 207 1.30 -12.56 4.07
N TRP A 208 2.32 -13.29 4.51
CA TRP A 208 2.16 -14.41 5.43
C TRP A 208 3.09 -14.21 6.63
N CYS A 209 2.67 -14.63 7.81
CA CYS A 209 3.45 -14.53 9.03
C CYS A 209 3.56 -15.90 9.69
N ASP A 210 4.77 -16.33 9.97
CA ASP A 210 5.02 -17.53 10.78
C ASP A 210 6.12 -17.28 11.80
N LYS A 211 6.16 -18.15 12.83
CA LYS A 211 7.19 -18.15 13.86
C LYS A 211 8.49 -18.78 13.36
N THR A 212 8.40 -19.73 12.44
CA THR A 212 9.54 -20.51 11.94
C THR A 212 9.50 -20.62 10.42
N GLU A 213 10.61 -20.34 9.80
CA GLU A 213 10.84 -20.53 8.39
C GLU A 213 11.05 -22.01 8.09
N SER A 214 9.98 -22.72 7.71
CA SER A 214 10.00 -24.16 7.46
C SER A 214 9.53 -24.51 6.05
N ALA A 215 9.88 -25.70 5.58
CA ALA A 215 9.37 -26.21 4.30
C ALA A 215 7.84 -26.33 4.30
N SER A 216 7.25 -26.76 5.43
CA SER A 216 5.78 -26.85 5.56
C SER A 216 5.10 -25.50 5.47
N PHE A 217 5.70 -24.46 6.02
CA PHE A 217 5.22 -23.08 5.88
C PHE A 217 5.21 -22.65 4.41
N TRP A 218 6.30 -22.84 3.68
CA TRP A 218 6.37 -22.48 2.26
C TRP A 218 5.39 -23.30 1.40
N THR A 219 5.18 -24.57 1.73
CA THR A 219 4.16 -25.39 1.06
C THR A 219 2.78 -24.77 1.27
N SER A 220 2.41 -24.37 2.50
CA SER A 220 1.12 -23.73 2.76
C SER A 220 0.96 -22.39 2.03
N VAL A 221 2.04 -21.61 1.90
CA VAL A 221 2.02 -20.35 1.12
C VAL A 221 1.73 -20.61 -0.36
N PHE A 222 2.39 -21.60 -0.96
CA PHE A 222 2.15 -21.92 -2.37
C PHE A 222 0.79 -22.58 -2.61
N GLU A 223 0.30 -23.38 -1.67
CA GLU A 223 -1.07 -23.93 -1.71
C GLU A 223 -2.13 -22.82 -1.61
N ASP A 224 -1.91 -21.80 -0.77
CA ASP A 224 -2.77 -20.62 -0.69
C ASP A 224 -2.82 -19.88 -2.05
N LEU A 225 -1.67 -19.64 -2.68
CA LEU A 225 -1.63 -19.05 -4.02
C LEU A 225 -2.45 -19.87 -5.02
N LYS A 226 -2.32 -21.19 -4.99
CA LYS A 226 -3.05 -22.11 -5.87
C LYS A 226 -4.56 -22.10 -5.60
N GLN A 227 -4.97 -22.11 -4.33
CA GLN A 227 -6.38 -22.04 -3.93
C GLN A 227 -7.02 -20.71 -4.34
N ARG A 228 -6.25 -19.62 -4.35
CA ARG A 228 -6.67 -18.30 -4.81
C ARG A 228 -6.63 -18.13 -6.32
N GLY A 229 -6.37 -19.19 -7.09
CA GLY A 229 -6.53 -19.24 -8.54
C GLY A 229 -5.25 -19.21 -9.35
N VAL A 230 -4.05 -19.22 -8.74
CA VAL A 230 -2.79 -19.29 -9.49
C VAL A 230 -2.61 -20.67 -10.09
N GLU A 231 -2.57 -20.77 -11.41
CA GLU A 231 -2.40 -22.02 -12.15
C GLU A 231 -0.93 -22.28 -12.52
N ASP A 232 -0.21 -21.23 -12.90
CA ASP A 232 1.16 -21.38 -13.39
C ASP A 232 2.05 -20.16 -13.07
N ILE A 233 3.33 -20.47 -12.80
CA ILE A 233 4.39 -19.50 -12.52
C ILE A 233 5.62 -19.93 -13.34
N LEU A 234 6.24 -19.01 -14.10
CA LEU A 234 7.45 -19.37 -14.85
C LEU A 234 8.71 -19.31 -13.98
N TYR A 235 8.92 -18.22 -13.28
CA TYR A 235 10.12 -17.99 -12.47
C TYR A 235 9.77 -17.53 -11.05
N SER A 236 10.49 -18.06 -10.09
CA SER A 236 10.41 -17.62 -8.71
C SER A 236 11.79 -17.24 -8.20
N THR A 237 11.88 -16.07 -7.55
CA THR A 237 13.13 -15.57 -6.96
C THR A 237 12.96 -15.39 -5.45
N SER A 238 13.89 -15.98 -4.67
CA SER A 238 13.93 -15.82 -3.21
C SER A 238 15.36 -15.61 -2.73
N ASP A 239 15.53 -15.24 -1.45
CA ASP A 239 16.83 -15.06 -0.81
C ASP A 239 17.58 -16.39 -0.52
N GLY A 240 16.97 -17.52 -0.87
CA GLY A 240 17.53 -18.85 -0.72
C GLY A 240 17.22 -19.48 0.64
N VAL A 241 16.05 -19.20 1.12
CA VAL A 241 15.49 -19.76 2.35
C VAL A 241 15.38 -21.27 2.26
N ALA A 242 15.67 -21.95 3.37
CA ALA A 242 15.57 -23.40 3.46
C ALA A 242 14.12 -23.87 3.21
N GLY A 243 13.97 -24.89 2.37
CA GLY A 243 12.65 -25.47 2.04
C GLY A 243 11.87 -24.73 0.94
N PHE A 244 12.19 -23.48 0.61
CA PHE A 244 11.47 -22.70 -0.41
C PHE A 244 11.41 -23.42 -1.78
N LYS A 245 12.57 -23.80 -2.31
CA LYS A 245 12.66 -24.47 -3.62
C LYS A 245 11.90 -25.79 -3.64
N GLY A 246 12.08 -26.65 -2.66
CA GLY A 246 11.40 -27.96 -2.62
C GLY A 246 9.88 -27.82 -2.48
N SER A 247 9.40 -26.88 -1.67
CA SER A 247 7.97 -26.59 -1.54
C SER A 247 7.37 -26.03 -2.83
N LEU A 248 8.11 -25.13 -3.51
CA LEU A 248 7.69 -24.59 -4.81
C LEU A 248 7.58 -25.70 -5.85
N GLU A 249 8.58 -26.57 -5.97
CA GLU A 249 8.60 -27.70 -6.92
C GLU A 249 7.47 -28.70 -6.64
N THR A 250 7.04 -28.84 -5.37
CA THR A 250 5.92 -29.70 -5.00
C THR A 250 4.58 -29.15 -5.51
N VAL A 251 4.34 -27.84 -5.36
CA VAL A 251 3.04 -27.22 -5.70
C VAL A 251 3.00 -26.75 -7.15
N PHE A 252 4.11 -26.17 -7.63
CA PHE A 252 4.29 -25.65 -8.98
C PHE A 252 5.52 -26.28 -9.67
N PRO A 253 5.45 -27.57 -10.08
CA PRO A 253 6.62 -28.33 -10.54
C PRO A 253 7.29 -27.81 -11.81
N LYS A 254 6.59 -26.98 -12.57
CA LYS A 254 7.13 -26.38 -13.82
C LYS A 254 7.81 -25.02 -13.59
N THR A 255 7.80 -24.51 -12.35
CA THR A 255 8.39 -23.21 -12.02
C THR A 255 9.90 -23.35 -11.85
N LYS A 256 10.66 -22.44 -12.46
CA LYS A 256 12.10 -22.36 -12.27
C LYS A 256 12.43 -21.49 -11.05
N ALA A 257 12.96 -22.12 -9.98
CA ALA A 257 13.38 -21.41 -8.78
C ALA A 257 14.78 -20.81 -8.98
N GLN A 258 14.92 -19.52 -8.67
CA GLN A 258 16.18 -18.78 -8.77
C GLN A 258 16.54 -18.10 -7.45
N ARG A 259 17.81 -18.03 -7.14
CA ARG A 259 18.31 -17.30 -5.99
C ARG A 259 18.48 -15.81 -6.31
N CYS A 260 18.04 -14.95 -5.38
CA CYS A 260 18.14 -13.50 -5.55
C CYS A 260 19.61 -13.04 -5.58
N VAL A 261 20.06 -12.51 -6.69
CA VAL A 261 21.43 -12.01 -6.91
C VAL A 261 21.76 -10.84 -5.97
N VAL A 262 20.77 -10.02 -5.63
CA VAL A 262 20.97 -8.91 -4.69
C VAL A 262 21.29 -9.43 -3.29
N HIS A 263 20.62 -10.50 -2.84
CA HIS A 263 20.96 -11.14 -1.57
C HIS A 263 22.33 -11.82 -1.60
N LEU A 264 22.72 -12.47 -2.72
CA LEU A 264 24.08 -12.96 -2.91
C LEU A 264 25.10 -11.82 -2.77
N THR A 265 24.87 -10.71 -3.44
CA THR A 265 25.71 -9.50 -3.37
C THR A 265 25.80 -8.93 -1.95
N ARG A 266 24.67 -8.83 -1.22
CA ARG A 266 24.66 -8.36 0.18
C ARG A 266 25.42 -9.30 1.11
N ASN A 267 25.27 -10.60 0.92
CA ASN A 267 25.97 -11.59 1.73
C ASN A 267 27.49 -11.56 1.45
N LEU A 268 27.87 -11.38 0.19
CA LEU A 268 29.27 -11.14 -0.17
C LEU A 268 29.81 -9.86 0.49
N TYR A 269 29.07 -8.74 0.42
CA TYR A 269 29.46 -7.48 1.04
C TYR A 269 29.76 -7.59 2.54
N LYS A 270 28.99 -8.41 3.28
CA LYS A 270 29.17 -8.60 4.73
C LYS A 270 30.52 -9.21 5.11
N ILE A 271 31.13 -9.97 4.22
CA ILE A 271 32.43 -10.64 4.46
C ILE A 271 33.61 -9.89 3.81
N CYS A 272 33.33 -8.84 3.04
CA CYS A 272 34.36 -8.05 2.38
C CYS A 272 35.06 -7.09 3.35
N PRO A 273 36.41 -6.90 3.24
CA PRO A 273 37.11 -5.81 3.91
C PRO A 273 36.55 -4.45 3.45
N ARG A 274 36.22 -3.56 4.40
CA ARG A 274 35.53 -2.27 4.12
C ARG A 274 36.19 -1.45 3.01
N LYS A 275 37.55 -1.41 3.01
CA LYS A 275 38.35 -0.63 2.02
C LYS A 275 38.26 -1.19 0.59
N GLN A 276 37.97 -2.49 0.42
CA GLN A 276 37.95 -3.18 -0.87
C GLN A 276 36.52 -3.57 -1.30
N ALA A 277 35.53 -3.42 -0.43
CA ALA A 277 34.18 -3.90 -0.65
C ALA A 277 33.57 -3.41 -1.98
N SER A 278 33.69 -2.13 -2.30
CA SER A 278 33.20 -1.57 -3.57
C SER A 278 33.82 -2.25 -4.79
N THR A 279 35.17 -2.44 -4.78
CA THR A 279 35.89 -3.09 -5.88
C THR A 279 35.51 -4.56 -6.04
N ILE A 280 35.37 -5.28 -4.92
CA ILE A 280 34.93 -6.68 -4.91
C ILE A 280 33.53 -6.81 -5.50
N ILE A 281 32.58 -5.97 -5.07
CA ILE A 281 31.21 -6.01 -5.57
C ILE A 281 31.15 -5.63 -7.05
N GLN A 282 31.92 -4.66 -7.51
CA GLN A 282 32.00 -4.33 -8.94
C GLN A 282 32.57 -5.49 -9.77
N SER A 283 33.57 -6.20 -9.26
CA SER A 283 34.12 -7.37 -9.94
C SER A 283 33.11 -8.54 -9.92
N PHE A 284 32.41 -8.78 -8.82
CA PHE A 284 31.31 -9.76 -8.78
C PHE A 284 30.17 -9.42 -9.75
N LYS A 285 29.85 -8.11 -9.90
CA LYS A 285 28.87 -7.66 -10.87
C LYS A 285 29.21 -8.07 -12.29
N LYS A 286 30.49 -8.01 -12.71
CA LYS A 286 30.93 -8.44 -14.03
C LYS A 286 30.62 -9.92 -14.28
N ILE A 287 30.72 -10.77 -13.27
CA ILE A 287 30.43 -12.18 -13.36
C ILE A 287 28.94 -12.40 -13.69
N TYR A 288 28.01 -11.91 -12.87
CA TYR A 288 26.59 -12.19 -13.07
C TYR A 288 25.94 -11.38 -14.20
N THR A 289 26.56 -10.31 -14.67
CA THR A 289 26.10 -9.54 -15.85
C THR A 289 26.81 -9.93 -17.14
N ALA A 290 27.67 -10.94 -17.13
CA ALA A 290 28.36 -11.43 -18.32
C ALA A 290 27.36 -11.86 -19.42
N SER A 291 27.78 -11.74 -20.68
CA SER A 291 26.91 -12.05 -21.82
C SER A 291 26.53 -13.53 -21.91
N ASN A 292 27.41 -14.43 -21.47
CA ASN A 292 27.20 -15.87 -21.45
C ASN A 292 28.06 -16.54 -20.37
N LEU A 293 27.83 -17.83 -20.14
CA LEU A 293 28.53 -18.60 -19.11
C LEU A 293 30.05 -18.61 -19.30
N LYS A 294 30.56 -18.68 -20.52
CA LYS A 294 32.02 -18.68 -20.79
C LYS A 294 32.68 -17.39 -20.35
N VAL A 295 32.02 -16.26 -20.65
CA VAL A 295 32.53 -14.94 -20.19
C VAL A 295 32.40 -14.82 -18.67
N ALA A 296 31.34 -15.34 -18.07
CA ALA A 296 31.18 -15.34 -16.61
C ALA A 296 32.29 -16.16 -15.92
N GLN A 297 32.65 -17.32 -16.46
CA GLN A 297 33.75 -18.16 -15.98
C GLN A 297 35.12 -17.43 -16.10
N LEU A 298 35.35 -16.73 -17.23
CA LEU A 298 36.57 -15.91 -17.40
C LEU A 298 36.64 -14.78 -16.35
N GLU A 299 35.51 -14.08 -16.12
CA GLU A 299 35.45 -13.04 -15.09
C GLU A 299 35.59 -13.62 -13.67
N LEU A 300 35.18 -14.86 -13.44
CA LEU A 300 35.43 -15.56 -12.17
C LEU A 300 36.93 -15.83 -11.98
N GLU A 301 37.66 -16.30 -13.00
CA GLU A 301 39.10 -16.51 -12.90
C GLU A 301 39.82 -15.18 -12.66
N ASN A 302 39.48 -14.13 -13.38
CA ASN A 302 40.01 -12.77 -13.14
C ASN A 302 39.74 -12.32 -11.69
N PHE A 303 38.56 -12.66 -11.16
CA PHE A 303 38.19 -12.34 -9.76
C PHE A 303 39.07 -13.11 -8.77
N LYS A 304 39.31 -14.40 -9.00
CA LYS A 304 40.18 -15.25 -8.15
C LYS A 304 41.60 -14.77 -8.10
N GLU A 305 42.20 -14.43 -9.25
CA GLU A 305 43.54 -13.88 -9.33
C GLU A 305 43.64 -12.53 -8.57
N LYS A 306 42.70 -11.61 -8.85
CA LYS A 306 42.69 -10.28 -8.27
C LYS A 306 42.53 -10.26 -6.75
N PHE A 307 41.77 -11.20 -6.21
CA PHE A 307 41.47 -11.28 -4.77
C PHE A 307 42.01 -12.54 -4.11
N SER A 308 43.11 -13.10 -4.67
CA SER A 308 43.81 -14.29 -4.16
C SER A 308 44.19 -14.19 -2.69
N ASN A 309 44.46 -12.96 -2.21
CA ASN A 309 44.75 -12.67 -0.80
C ASN A 309 43.51 -12.71 0.13
N LEU A 310 42.28 -12.92 -0.40
CA LEU A 310 41.04 -12.96 0.33
C LEU A 310 40.30 -14.32 0.11
N PRO A 311 40.85 -15.44 0.59
CA PRO A 311 40.35 -16.78 0.25
C PRO A 311 38.88 -17.00 0.62
N LYS A 312 38.40 -16.43 1.74
CA LYS A 312 36.97 -16.51 2.14
C LYS A 312 36.03 -15.80 1.15
N VAL A 313 36.48 -14.69 0.56
CA VAL A 313 35.70 -13.96 -0.43
C VAL A 313 35.66 -14.72 -1.75
N VAL A 314 36.80 -15.26 -2.17
CA VAL A 314 36.93 -16.09 -3.37
C VAL A 314 36.05 -17.34 -3.28
N SER A 315 36.19 -18.14 -2.22
CA SER A 315 35.39 -19.35 -2.02
C SER A 315 33.89 -19.06 -1.96
N LYS A 316 33.49 -17.89 -1.40
CA LYS A 316 32.07 -17.49 -1.39
C LYS A 316 31.54 -17.27 -2.80
N VAL A 317 32.30 -16.58 -3.67
CA VAL A 317 31.89 -16.30 -5.05
C VAL A 317 31.89 -17.59 -5.88
N GLU A 318 32.88 -18.46 -5.72
CA GLU A 318 32.90 -19.78 -6.37
C GLU A 318 31.65 -20.60 -6.00
N ASN A 319 31.32 -20.68 -4.71
CA ASN A 319 30.12 -21.39 -4.24
C ASN A 319 28.83 -20.77 -4.74
N ASP A 320 28.79 -19.45 -4.98
CA ASP A 320 27.61 -18.78 -5.48
C ASP A 320 27.38 -19.00 -7.00
N MET A 321 28.43 -19.43 -7.76
CA MET A 321 28.31 -19.72 -9.19
C MET A 321 27.22 -20.76 -9.50
N GLN A 322 27.03 -21.80 -8.66
CA GLN A 322 25.96 -22.78 -8.84
C GLN A 322 24.56 -22.17 -8.92
N TYR A 323 24.37 -20.98 -8.34
CA TYR A 323 23.10 -20.23 -8.36
C TYR A 323 23.02 -19.25 -9.54
N LEU A 324 24.16 -18.90 -10.15
CA LEU A 324 24.24 -17.96 -11.27
C LEU A 324 24.23 -18.68 -12.63
N GLU A 325 24.81 -19.88 -12.72
CA GLU A 325 24.90 -20.65 -13.95
C GLU A 325 23.57 -20.82 -14.67
N PRO A 326 22.45 -21.19 -14.00
CA PRO A 326 21.17 -21.35 -14.67
C PRO A 326 20.63 -20.07 -15.32
N LEU A 327 21.09 -18.89 -14.86
CA LEU A 327 20.68 -17.63 -15.45
C LEU A 327 21.24 -17.44 -16.87
N PHE A 328 22.41 -18.00 -17.18
CA PHE A 328 23.05 -17.84 -18.48
C PHE A 328 22.40 -18.65 -19.60
N GLU A 329 21.48 -19.55 -19.26
CA GLU A 329 20.61 -20.24 -20.23
C GLU A 329 19.48 -19.35 -20.73
N LEU A 330 19.25 -18.20 -20.06
CA LEU A 330 18.13 -17.32 -20.34
C LEU A 330 18.54 -16.13 -21.22
N PRO A 331 17.62 -15.67 -22.09
CA PRO A 331 17.79 -14.41 -22.80
C PRO A 331 18.03 -13.22 -21.87
N ASP A 332 18.77 -12.24 -22.38
CA ASP A 332 19.28 -11.11 -21.59
C ASP A 332 18.20 -10.34 -20.83
N GLU A 333 17.06 -10.05 -21.46
CA GLU A 333 16.04 -9.22 -20.81
C GLU A 333 15.29 -10.00 -19.72
N ILE A 334 15.03 -11.30 -19.92
CA ILE A 334 14.46 -12.18 -18.89
C ILE A 334 15.45 -12.30 -17.72
N ARG A 335 16.73 -12.50 -18.01
CA ARG A 335 17.79 -12.58 -17.01
C ARG A 335 17.88 -11.29 -16.20
N LYS A 336 17.84 -10.12 -16.85
CA LYS A 336 17.82 -8.82 -16.20
C LYS A 336 16.59 -8.67 -15.29
N ALA A 337 15.40 -9.08 -15.72
CA ALA A 337 14.20 -9.04 -14.90
C ALA A 337 14.35 -9.88 -13.61
N ILE A 338 14.97 -11.06 -13.72
CA ILE A 338 15.18 -11.96 -12.57
C ILE A 338 16.18 -11.40 -11.57
N TYR A 339 17.35 -10.90 -12.02
CA TYR A 339 18.36 -10.42 -11.08
C TYR A 339 18.20 -8.95 -10.67
N THR A 340 17.43 -8.13 -11.40
CA THR A 340 17.04 -6.80 -10.94
C THR A 340 15.82 -6.88 -10.02
N SER A 341 16.02 -7.38 -8.81
CA SER A 341 14.95 -7.46 -7.80
C SER A 341 14.47 -6.09 -7.27
N ASN A 342 14.68 -5.02 -8.06
CA ASN A 342 14.28 -3.65 -7.71
C ASN A 342 12.78 -3.56 -7.35
N ALA A 343 11.95 -4.44 -7.92
CA ALA A 343 10.53 -4.48 -7.60
C ALA A 343 10.31 -4.81 -6.11
N ILE A 344 10.81 -5.96 -5.64
CA ILE A 344 10.63 -6.39 -4.23
C ILE A 344 11.42 -5.50 -3.27
N GLU A 345 12.62 -5.03 -3.66
CA GLU A 345 13.42 -4.13 -2.82
C GLU A 345 12.73 -2.79 -2.57
N SER A 346 12.13 -2.19 -3.60
CA SER A 346 11.39 -0.94 -3.47
C SER A 346 10.18 -1.10 -2.54
N VAL A 347 9.47 -2.21 -2.64
CA VAL A 347 8.36 -2.55 -1.74
C VAL A 347 8.85 -2.74 -0.32
N ASN A 348 9.85 -3.58 -0.10
CA ASN A 348 10.39 -3.81 1.23
C ASN A 348 10.97 -2.55 1.86
N SER A 349 11.62 -1.69 1.09
CA SER A 349 12.07 -0.38 1.56
C SER A 349 10.90 0.49 2.01
N ALA A 350 9.80 0.51 1.25
CA ALA A 350 8.60 1.26 1.60
C ALA A 350 7.88 0.68 2.83
N LEU A 351 7.82 -0.65 2.96
CA LEU A 351 7.26 -1.32 4.12
C LEU A 351 8.12 -1.12 5.38
N ARG A 352 9.45 -1.21 5.26
CA ARG A 352 10.38 -0.92 6.36
C ARG A 352 10.28 0.53 6.87
N LYS A 353 10.03 1.50 5.99
CA LYS A 353 9.84 2.91 6.42
C LYS A 353 8.69 3.07 7.39
N VAL A 354 7.60 2.33 7.22
CA VAL A 354 6.42 2.44 8.08
C VAL A 354 6.49 1.53 9.31
N THR A 355 7.28 0.45 9.26
CA THR A 355 7.45 -0.48 10.38
C THR A 355 8.60 -0.10 11.30
N ASN A 356 9.74 0.38 10.78
CA ASN A 356 10.92 0.71 11.59
C ASN A 356 10.70 1.93 12.50
N GLY A 357 9.75 2.81 12.20
CA GLY A 357 9.37 3.94 13.05
C GLY A 357 8.62 3.54 14.33
N LYS A 358 8.16 2.28 14.41
CA LYS A 358 7.46 1.73 15.58
C LYS A 358 8.38 0.79 16.33
N GLY A 359 8.54 0.98 17.64
CA GLY A 359 9.38 0.12 18.47
C GLY A 359 8.89 -1.33 18.49
N SER A 360 7.59 -1.53 18.66
CA SER A 360 6.92 -2.85 18.57
C SER A 360 5.44 -2.70 18.27
N PHE A 361 4.84 -3.73 17.69
CA PHE A 361 3.40 -3.84 17.44
C PHE A 361 2.75 -4.69 18.53
N SER A 362 1.53 -4.31 18.94
CA SER A 362 0.79 -5.05 19.97
C SER A 362 0.22 -6.37 19.46
N THR A 363 -0.01 -6.53 18.15
CA THR A 363 -0.57 -7.75 17.56
C THR A 363 -0.09 -7.92 16.11
N ILE A 364 -0.11 -9.15 15.61
CA ILE A 364 0.14 -9.48 14.20
C ILE A 364 -0.88 -8.77 13.30
N THR A 365 -2.16 -8.72 13.69
CA THR A 365 -3.21 -8.02 12.96
C THR A 365 -2.91 -6.53 12.77
N SER A 366 -2.29 -5.89 13.78
CA SER A 366 -1.86 -4.48 13.65
C SER A 366 -0.76 -4.29 12.62
N VAL A 367 0.10 -5.29 12.42
CA VAL A 367 1.12 -5.29 11.37
C VAL A 367 0.45 -5.45 10.01
N TYR A 368 -0.43 -6.44 9.83
CA TYR A 368 -1.16 -6.66 8.57
C TYR A 368 -1.88 -5.39 8.10
N LYS A 369 -2.60 -4.71 8.99
CA LYS A 369 -3.29 -3.44 8.67
C LYS A 369 -2.33 -2.38 8.14
N LEU A 370 -1.21 -2.17 8.82
CA LEU A 370 -0.24 -1.15 8.41
C LEU A 370 0.41 -1.52 7.07
N LEU A 371 0.78 -2.78 6.89
CA LEU A 371 1.38 -3.26 5.65
C LEU A 371 0.38 -3.14 4.49
N TYR A 372 -0.88 -3.56 4.69
CA TYR A 372 -1.95 -3.44 3.70
C TYR A 372 -2.15 -1.99 3.24
N LEU A 373 -2.32 -1.05 4.17
CA LEU A 373 -2.50 0.36 3.84
C LEU A 373 -1.32 0.92 3.03
N ARG A 374 -0.10 0.51 3.39
CA ARG A 374 1.08 0.95 2.65
C ARG A 374 1.15 0.33 1.26
N ILE A 375 0.74 -0.92 1.11
CA ILE A 375 0.69 -1.64 -0.15
C ILE A 375 -0.34 -1.01 -1.09
N GLU A 376 -1.52 -0.71 -0.60
CA GLU A 376 -2.56 -0.03 -1.37
C GLU A 376 -2.07 1.30 -1.98
N GLU A 377 -1.30 2.09 -1.21
CA GLU A 377 -0.66 3.30 -1.73
C GLU A 377 0.41 3.00 -2.80
N LEU A 378 1.09 1.86 -2.72
CA LEU A 378 2.11 1.46 -3.70
C LEU A 378 1.45 0.94 -4.98
N GLU A 379 0.42 0.11 -4.87
CA GLU A 379 -0.30 -0.47 -6.00
C GLU A 379 -0.97 0.59 -6.86
N LYS A 380 -1.51 1.66 -6.27
CA LYS A 380 -2.01 2.84 -7.01
C LYS A 380 -0.97 3.49 -7.93
N LYS A 381 0.33 3.27 -7.68
CA LYS A 381 1.45 3.77 -8.50
C LYS A 381 1.93 2.77 -9.54
N TRP A 382 1.49 1.53 -9.47
CA TRP A 382 1.87 0.47 -10.41
C TRP A 382 0.94 0.42 -11.61
N ASN A 383 0.93 1.51 -12.37
CA ASN A 383 0.08 1.71 -13.54
C ASN A 383 0.81 1.47 -14.88
N LYS A 384 2.03 0.91 -14.83
CA LYS A 384 2.85 0.61 -16.01
C LYS A 384 3.53 -0.76 -15.83
N PRO A 385 3.73 -1.48 -16.93
CA PRO A 385 4.54 -2.70 -16.93
C PRO A 385 5.95 -2.46 -16.39
N ILE A 386 6.63 -3.53 -16.01
CA ILE A 386 8.06 -3.47 -15.68
C ILE A 386 8.87 -3.02 -16.90
N PRO A 387 10.07 -2.41 -16.71
CA PRO A 387 10.90 -1.94 -17.82
C PRO A 387 11.20 -3.03 -18.84
N ASN A 388 11.20 -2.67 -20.11
CA ASN A 388 11.48 -3.55 -21.26
C ASN A 388 10.51 -4.73 -21.41
N TRP A 389 9.28 -4.59 -20.89
CA TRP A 389 8.30 -5.68 -20.90
C TRP A 389 8.05 -6.24 -22.32
N ASP A 390 7.95 -5.40 -23.33
CA ASP A 390 7.72 -5.83 -24.70
C ASP A 390 8.77 -6.85 -25.18
N LYS A 391 10.05 -6.61 -24.86
CA LYS A 391 11.15 -7.52 -25.17
C LYS A 391 11.08 -8.79 -24.35
N ILE A 392 10.80 -8.67 -23.05
CA ILE A 392 10.65 -9.81 -22.14
C ILE A 392 9.49 -10.69 -22.61
N GLN A 393 8.35 -10.10 -22.93
CA GLN A 393 7.16 -10.78 -23.41
C GLN A 393 7.44 -11.57 -24.70
N TYR A 394 8.13 -10.95 -25.66
CA TYR A 394 8.55 -11.63 -26.88
C TYR A 394 9.44 -12.84 -26.58
N GLN A 395 10.47 -12.67 -25.74
CA GLN A 395 11.37 -13.75 -25.35
C GLN A 395 10.66 -14.87 -24.56
N LEU A 396 9.69 -14.52 -23.70
CA LEU A 396 8.87 -15.51 -23.00
C LEU A 396 7.96 -16.29 -23.95
N ALA A 397 7.37 -15.60 -24.94
CA ALA A 397 6.55 -16.26 -25.95
C ALA A 397 7.38 -17.24 -26.82
N GLU A 398 8.60 -16.87 -27.17
CA GLU A 398 9.53 -17.73 -27.89
C GLU A 398 9.94 -18.97 -27.08
N LEU A 399 10.26 -18.82 -25.80
CA LEU A 399 10.73 -19.89 -24.93
C LEU A 399 9.61 -20.83 -24.46
N TYR A 400 8.42 -20.32 -24.22
CA TYR A 400 7.35 -21.07 -23.55
C TYR A 400 6.13 -21.33 -24.42
N GLY A 401 6.03 -20.70 -25.61
CA GLY A 401 4.93 -20.90 -26.56
C GLY A 401 3.55 -20.75 -25.89
N GLU A 402 2.67 -21.72 -26.12
CA GLU A 402 1.31 -21.71 -25.58
C GLU A 402 1.23 -21.66 -24.06
N ARG A 403 2.23 -22.19 -23.33
CA ARG A 403 2.27 -22.11 -21.86
C ARG A 403 2.23 -20.66 -21.37
N PHE A 404 2.78 -19.72 -22.14
CA PHE A 404 2.76 -18.29 -21.82
C PHE A 404 1.66 -17.55 -22.58
N THR A 405 1.56 -17.77 -23.91
CA THR A 405 0.73 -16.95 -24.79
C THR A 405 -0.78 -17.06 -24.51
N LYS A 406 -1.25 -18.20 -23.98
CA LYS A 406 -2.66 -18.38 -23.60
C LYS A 406 -3.13 -17.42 -22.47
N TYR A 407 -2.21 -16.81 -21.74
CA TYR A 407 -2.53 -15.85 -20.66
C TYR A 407 -2.38 -14.39 -21.09
N LEU A 408 -2.01 -14.12 -22.34
CA LEU A 408 -2.02 -12.77 -22.91
C LEU A 408 -3.47 -12.37 -23.17
N GLU A 409 -3.92 -11.27 -22.60
CA GLU A 409 -5.19 -10.67 -22.96
C GLU A 409 -5.03 -10.09 -24.39
N ILE A 410 -5.84 -10.58 -25.32
CA ILE A 410 -5.94 -10.10 -26.70
C ILE A 410 -6.83 -8.85 -26.73
#